data_05c4bd9fefd926971a2ee30e0c460152
#
_entry.id   05c4bd9fefd926971a2ee30e0c460152
#
_cell.length_a   1.000
_cell.length_b   1.000
_cell.length_c   1.000
_cell.angle_alpha   90.00
_cell.angle_beta   90.00
_cell.angle_gamma   90.00
#
_symmetry.space_group_name_H-M   'P 1'
#
loop_
_entity.id
_entity.type
_entity.pdbx_description
1 polymer ?
#
loop_
_entity_poly.entity_id
_entity_poly.type
_entity_poly.pdbx_seq_one_letter_code
_entity_poly.pdbx_strand_id
1 'polypeptide(L)'
;DLEKAVTAAAAGSVGSQELPNIFSTYADTAYAMQQQGKLADLSQFFSAEELSEYVDAYIQEGYFHDDGALYIFPVAKSTEITMINTTDWQPFADATGVTLDQLSTTEGIVDVARQYYEWTDSLTPDVPDDGKAFYGRDSMSNYFIIGMKQMGVDIFDVENGEVTLRPEKEQIRRLWDNYYVPYV
;
A
#
# COMPACT_ATOMS: atom_id res chain seq x y z
N ASP A 1 -6.96 -9.42 16.33
CA ASP A 1 -7.10 -8.46 15.26
C ASP A 1 -8.10 -7.38 15.68
N LEU A 2 -7.63 -6.12 15.78
CA LEU A 2 -8.39 -5.00 16.31
C LEU A 2 -9.66 -4.72 15.48
N GLU A 3 -9.56 -4.72 14.16
CA GLU A 3 -10.71 -4.44 13.28
C GLU A 3 -11.85 -5.43 13.44
N LYS A 4 -11.52 -6.73 13.56
CA LYS A 4 -12.53 -7.76 13.82
C LYS A 4 -13.21 -7.56 15.16
N ALA A 5 -12.44 -7.20 16.21
CA ALA A 5 -12.99 -6.95 17.53
C ALA A 5 -13.92 -5.74 17.54
N VAL A 6 -13.50 -4.64 16.90
CA VAL A 6 -14.27 -3.39 16.82
C VAL A 6 -15.54 -3.60 15.95
N THR A 7 -15.43 -4.29 14.82
CA THR A 7 -16.59 -4.62 13.97
C THR A 7 -17.60 -5.50 14.71
N ALA A 8 -17.15 -6.52 15.43
CA ALA A 8 -18.01 -7.39 16.23
C ALA A 8 -18.71 -6.62 17.35
N ALA A 9 -17.97 -5.72 18.02
CA ALA A 9 -18.51 -4.85 19.07
C ALA A 9 -19.57 -3.87 18.52
N ALA A 10 -19.29 -3.25 17.37
CA ALA A 10 -20.25 -2.34 16.72
C ALA A 10 -21.55 -3.04 16.29
N ALA A 11 -21.44 -4.29 15.83
CA ALA A 11 -22.58 -5.12 15.46
C ALA A 11 -23.34 -5.74 16.65
N GLY A 12 -22.84 -5.58 17.88
CA GLY A 12 -23.42 -6.21 19.07
C GLY A 12 -23.41 -7.74 19.03
N SER A 13 -22.37 -8.32 18.42
CA SER A 13 -22.24 -9.77 18.25
C SER A 13 -22.16 -10.48 19.60
N VAL A 14 -22.75 -11.68 19.68
CA VAL A 14 -22.75 -12.49 20.92
C VAL A 14 -21.31 -12.76 21.36
N GLY A 15 -20.95 -12.35 22.58
CA GLY A 15 -19.63 -12.52 23.17
C GLY A 15 -18.61 -11.44 22.75
N SER A 16 -19.02 -10.42 21.98
CA SER A 16 -18.17 -9.25 21.73
C SER A 16 -18.03 -8.39 22.97
N GLN A 17 -16.93 -7.65 23.05
CA GLN A 17 -16.75 -6.61 24.07
C GLN A 17 -17.60 -5.38 23.73
N GLU A 18 -17.72 -4.46 24.67
CA GLU A 18 -18.32 -3.16 24.41
C GLU A 18 -17.46 -2.36 23.42
N LEU A 19 -18.11 -1.58 22.54
CA LEU A 19 -17.40 -0.74 21.59
C LEU A 19 -16.59 0.32 22.32
N PRO A 20 -15.26 0.42 22.12
CA PRO A 20 -14.44 1.42 22.79
C PRO A 20 -14.80 2.83 22.31
N ASN A 21 -14.58 3.82 23.16
CA ASN A 21 -14.83 5.23 22.83
C ASN A 21 -13.85 5.78 21.79
N ILE A 22 -12.64 5.24 21.71
CA ILE A 22 -11.59 5.61 20.75
C ILE A 22 -10.89 4.33 20.30
N PHE A 23 -10.70 4.21 19.01
CA PHE A 23 -9.96 3.10 18.41
C PHE A 23 -9.28 3.55 17.10
N SER A 24 -8.22 2.85 16.72
CA SER A 24 -7.56 3.05 15.43
C SER A 24 -8.11 2.06 14.41
N THR A 25 -8.34 2.53 13.18
CA THR A 25 -8.84 1.70 12.09
C THR A 25 -8.48 2.33 10.74
N TYR A 26 -8.71 1.59 9.67
CA TYR A 26 -8.65 2.12 8.31
C TYR A 26 -9.99 2.73 7.89
N ALA A 27 -9.96 3.50 6.80
CA ALA A 27 -11.11 4.26 6.33
C ALA A 27 -12.32 3.38 5.95
N ASP A 28 -12.10 2.19 5.39
CA ASP A 28 -13.15 1.25 5.01
C ASP A 28 -13.95 0.74 6.23
N THR A 29 -13.26 0.34 7.29
CA THR A 29 -13.91 -0.07 8.55
C THR A 29 -14.60 1.12 9.22
N ALA A 30 -13.98 2.30 9.24
CA ALA A 30 -14.61 3.51 9.79
C ALA A 30 -15.86 3.90 8.99
N TYR A 31 -15.83 3.83 7.66
CA TYR A 31 -17.02 4.09 6.84
C TYR A 31 -18.18 3.13 7.17
N ALA A 32 -17.89 1.84 7.29
CA ALA A 32 -18.90 0.85 7.70
C ALA A 32 -19.52 1.13 9.07
N MET A 33 -18.75 1.71 9.99
CA MET A 33 -19.25 2.13 11.32
C MET A 33 -20.02 3.44 11.26
N GLN A 34 -19.60 4.37 10.43
CA GLN A 34 -20.33 5.62 10.21
C GLN A 34 -21.74 5.32 9.66
N GLN A 35 -21.86 4.39 8.72
CA GLN A 35 -23.16 3.95 8.19
C GLN A 35 -24.09 3.36 9.27
N GLN A 36 -23.55 2.86 10.36
CA GLN A 36 -24.29 2.37 11.52
C GLN A 36 -24.53 3.45 12.59
N GLY A 37 -24.12 4.69 12.35
CA GLY A 37 -24.23 5.78 13.32
C GLY A 37 -23.37 5.59 14.57
N LYS A 38 -22.23 4.91 14.45
CA LYS A 38 -21.34 4.59 15.58
C LYS A 38 -20.14 5.54 15.72
N LEU A 39 -19.97 6.47 14.80
CA LEU A 39 -18.90 7.47 14.87
C LEU A 39 -19.46 8.85 15.20
N ALA A 40 -18.69 9.60 15.98
CA ALA A 40 -18.95 11.01 16.23
C ALA A 40 -18.35 11.85 15.10
N ASP A 41 -19.01 12.96 14.79
CA ASP A 41 -18.45 14.00 13.95
C ASP A 41 -17.36 14.76 14.72
N LEU A 42 -16.12 14.62 14.28
CA LEU A 42 -14.94 15.22 14.91
C LEU A 42 -14.76 16.69 14.52
N SER A 43 -15.39 17.17 13.45
CA SER A 43 -15.30 18.57 13.00
C SER A 43 -15.74 19.56 14.09
N GLN A 44 -16.54 19.11 15.03
CA GLN A 44 -17.02 19.93 16.17
C GLN A 44 -15.92 20.18 17.23
N PHE A 45 -14.83 19.42 17.20
CA PHE A 45 -13.77 19.45 18.22
C PHE A 45 -12.46 20.06 17.71
N PHE A 46 -12.35 20.32 16.41
CA PHE A 46 -11.16 20.90 15.77
C PHE A 46 -11.51 22.17 15.02
N SER A 47 -10.73 23.20 15.21
CA SER A 47 -10.81 24.41 14.38
C SER A 47 -10.12 24.18 13.01
N ALA A 48 -10.47 24.99 12.02
CA ALA A 48 -9.81 24.96 10.71
C ALA A 48 -8.30 25.25 10.81
N GLU A 49 -7.88 26.06 11.80
CA GLU A 49 -6.48 26.38 12.06
C GLU A 49 -5.73 25.13 12.53
N GLU A 50 -6.29 24.41 13.52
CA GLU A 50 -5.70 23.15 14.02
C GLU A 50 -5.62 22.08 12.92
N LEU A 51 -6.65 21.92 12.11
CA LEU A 51 -6.62 20.97 10.99
C LEU A 51 -5.60 21.34 9.91
N SER A 52 -5.33 22.63 9.70
CA SER A 52 -4.34 23.11 8.73
C SER A 52 -2.87 22.80 9.11
N GLU A 53 -2.61 22.37 10.34
CA GLU A 53 -1.30 21.91 10.77
C GLU A 53 -0.96 20.49 10.26
N TYR A 54 -1.95 19.78 9.75
CA TYR A 54 -1.80 18.42 9.23
C TYR A 54 -1.74 18.43 7.70
N VAL A 55 -1.23 17.33 7.14
CA VAL A 55 -1.19 17.16 5.68
C VAL A 55 -2.62 17.02 5.15
N ASP A 56 -3.05 17.92 4.28
CA ASP A 56 -4.41 17.99 3.74
C ASP A 56 -4.91 16.63 3.22
N ALA A 57 -4.09 15.92 2.44
CA ALA A 57 -4.46 14.62 1.89
C ALA A 57 -4.79 13.57 2.97
N TYR A 58 -4.23 13.72 4.19
CA TYR A 58 -4.51 12.79 5.29
C TYR A 58 -5.80 13.17 6.02
N ILE A 59 -6.07 14.46 6.17
CA ILE A 59 -7.33 14.94 6.72
C ILE A 59 -8.49 14.61 5.79
N GLN A 60 -8.31 14.76 4.47
CA GLN A 60 -9.35 14.48 3.47
C GLN A 60 -9.89 13.04 3.52
N GLU A 61 -9.08 12.06 3.92
CA GLU A 61 -9.57 10.68 4.13
C GLU A 61 -10.62 10.55 5.24
N GLY A 62 -10.67 11.51 6.14
CA GLY A 62 -11.65 11.52 7.25
C GLY A 62 -13.04 12.04 6.86
N TYR A 63 -13.17 12.67 5.69
CA TYR A 63 -14.44 13.14 5.17
C TYR A 63 -15.05 12.09 4.24
N PHE A 64 -16.16 11.50 4.63
CA PHE A 64 -16.84 10.48 3.84
C PHE A 64 -17.91 11.03 2.89
N HIS A 65 -18.35 12.26 3.16
CA HIS A 65 -19.41 12.95 2.41
C HIS A 65 -19.06 14.44 2.28
N ASP A 66 -19.74 15.13 1.39
CA ASP A 66 -19.57 16.57 1.16
C ASP A 66 -20.31 17.46 2.20
N ASP A 67 -20.70 16.87 3.34
CA ASP A 67 -21.40 17.56 4.43
C ASP A 67 -20.47 18.25 5.43
N GLY A 68 -19.17 18.09 5.28
CA GLY A 68 -18.12 18.67 6.14
C GLY A 68 -17.90 17.94 7.47
N ALA A 69 -18.56 16.80 7.71
CA ALA A 69 -18.35 15.98 8.89
C ALA A 69 -17.08 15.15 8.80
N LEU A 70 -16.21 15.25 9.80
CA LEU A 70 -14.95 14.54 9.91
C LEU A 70 -15.10 13.32 10.81
N TYR A 71 -14.89 12.13 10.29
CA TYR A 71 -15.07 10.87 11.04
C TYR A 71 -13.78 10.16 11.40
N ILE A 72 -12.68 10.47 10.71
CA ILE A 72 -11.35 9.93 11.02
C ILE A 72 -10.38 11.10 11.24
N PHE A 73 -9.57 10.98 12.29
CA PHE A 73 -8.44 11.86 12.51
C PHE A 73 -7.13 11.09 12.25
N PRO A 74 -6.22 11.57 11.39
CA PRO A 74 -5.01 10.85 11.06
C PRO A 74 -4.03 10.87 12.24
N VAL A 75 -3.67 9.70 12.74
CA VAL A 75 -2.67 9.53 13.80
C VAL A 75 -1.32 9.17 13.22
N ALA A 76 -1.30 8.27 12.24
CA ALA A 76 -0.10 7.81 11.55
C ALA A 76 -0.45 7.32 10.15
N LYS A 77 0.47 7.53 9.21
CA LYS A 77 0.41 6.97 7.86
C LYS A 77 1.71 6.21 7.61
N SER A 78 1.57 5.04 7.02
CA SER A 78 2.70 4.27 6.54
C SER A 78 2.92 4.48 5.05
N THR A 79 4.14 4.28 4.61
CA THR A 79 4.50 4.30 3.19
C THR A 79 5.42 3.12 2.89
N GLU A 80 5.44 2.69 1.65
CA GLU A 80 6.44 1.75 1.19
C GLU A 80 7.74 2.50 0.88
N ILE A 81 8.84 1.91 1.29
CA ILE A 81 10.19 2.36 0.98
C ILE A 81 10.98 1.18 0.42
N THR A 82 11.89 1.45 -0.50
CA THR A 82 12.87 0.47 -0.94
C THR A 82 14.11 0.57 -0.06
N MET A 83 14.47 -0.52 0.58
CA MET A 83 15.72 -0.64 1.33
C MET A 83 16.69 -1.57 0.59
N ILE A 84 17.95 -1.20 0.55
CA ILE A 84 19.00 -1.95 -0.12
C ILE A 84 20.03 -2.39 0.91
N ASN A 85 20.29 -3.69 0.96
CA ASN A 85 21.43 -4.22 1.72
C ASN A 85 22.73 -3.91 0.98
N THR A 86 23.42 -2.88 1.42
CA THR A 86 24.64 -2.41 0.77
C THR A 86 25.80 -3.40 0.87
N THR A 87 25.79 -4.31 1.85
CA THR A 87 26.81 -5.35 1.99
C THR A 87 26.75 -6.35 0.84
N ASP A 88 25.55 -6.72 0.40
CA ASP A 88 25.34 -7.63 -0.73
C ASP A 88 25.35 -6.90 -2.07
N TRP A 89 24.90 -5.64 -2.08
CA TRP A 89 24.85 -4.80 -3.27
C TRP A 89 26.27 -4.49 -3.81
N GLN A 90 27.20 -4.07 -2.94
CA GLN A 90 28.49 -3.54 -3.39
C GLN A 90 29.30 -4.53 -4.23
N PRO A 91 29.49 -5.80 -3.79
CA PRO A 91 30.22 -6.79 -4.61
C PRO A 91 29.56 -7.06 -5.96
N PHE A 92 28.22 -7.06 -6.01
CA PHE A 92 27.48 -7.23 -7.23
C PHE A 92 27.66 -6.06 -8.19
N ALA A 93 27.51 -4.82 -7.69
CA ALA A 93 27.70 -3.61 -8.46
C ALA A 93 29.14 -3.48 -9.01
N ASP A 94 30.13 -3.82 -8.20
CA ASP A 94 31.54 -3.81 -8.62
C ASP A 94 31.83 -4.85 -9.71
N ALA A 95 31.17 -5.99 -9.67
CA ALA A 95 31.36 -7.07 -10.63
C ALA A 95 30.64 -6.83 -11.95
N THR A 96 29.47 -6.18 -11.92
CA THR A 96 28.56 -6.08 -13.09
C THR A 96 28.45 -4.68 -13.67
N GLY A 97 28.84 -3.64 -12.90
CA GLY A 97 28.66 -2.25 -13.29
C GLY A 97 27.23 -1.72 -13.13
N VAL A 98 26.34 -2.47 -12.48
CA VAL A 98 24.98 -2.04 -12.17
C VAL A 98 24.99 -0.88 -11.18
N THR A 99 24.11 0.10 -11.38
CA THR A 99 23.99 1.30 -10.55
C THR A 99 22.63 1.39 -9.87
N LEU A 100 22.55 2.15 -8.78
CA LEU A 100 21.28 2.38 -8.07
C LEU A 100 20.23 3.09 -8.93
N ASP A 101 20.65 3.90 -9.90
CA ASP A 101 19.74 4.60 -10.81
C ASP A 101 18.88 3.64 -11.64
N GLN A 102 19.39 2.45 -11.92
CA GLN A 102 18.64 1.40 -12.62
C GLN A 102 17.46 0.86 -11.82
N LEU A 103 17.44 1.07 -10.50
CA LEU A 103 16.32 0.69 -9.62
C LEU A 103 15.19 1.73 -9.60
N SER A 104 15.28 2.81 -10.36
CA SER A 104 14.28 3.87 -10.37
C SER A 104 12.96 3.50 -11.06
N THR A 105 12.92 2.39 -11.78
CA THR A 105 11.71 1.88 -12.46
C THR A 105 11.49 0.40 -12.15
N THR A 106 10.25 -0.06 -12.27
CA THR A 106 9.94 -1.49 -12.08
C THR A 106 10.67 -2.35 -13.10
N GLU A 107 10.72 -1.94 -14.36
CA GLU A 107 11.44 -2.62 -15.43
C GLU A 107 12.95 -2.72 -15.10
N GLY A 108 13.53 -1.65 -14.60
CA GLY A 108 14.94 -1.65 -14.16
C GLY A 108 15.20 -2.58 -12.97
N ILE A 109 14.29 -2.64 -12.00
CA ILE A 109 14.38 -3.61 -10.89
C ILE A 109 14.35 -5.05 -11.43
N VAL A 110 13.49 -5.35 -12.41
CA VAL A 110 13.41 -6.69 -13.05
C VAL A 110 14.72 -7.05 -13.74
N ASP A 111 15.28 -6.11 -14.50
CA ASP A 111 16.55 -6.34 -15.21
C ASP A 111 17.73 -6.52 -14.25
N VAL A 112 17.80 -5.72 -13.20
CA VAL A 112 18.83 -5.86 -12.13
C VAL A 112 18.66 -7.17 -11.40
N ALA A 113 17.43 -7.58 -11.09
CA ALA A 113 17.16 -8.85 -10.41
C ALA A 113 17.63 -10.06 -11.22
N ARG A 114 17.42 -10.04 -12.56
CA ARG A 114 17.94 -11.08 -13.46
C ARG A 114 19.46 -11.12 -13.43
N GLN A 115 20.12 -9.97 -13.54
CA GLN A 115 21.58 -9.88 -13.48
C GLN A 115 22.13 -10.36 -12.13
N TYR A 116 21.43 -10.06 -11.02
CA TYR A 116 21.82 -10.51 -9.70
C TYR A 116 21.69 -12.04 -9.55
N TYR A 117 20.61 -12.63 -10.07
CA TYR A 117 20.41 -14.06 -10.11
C TYR A 117 21.54 -14.75 -10.88
N GLU A 118 21.80 -14.29 -12.11
CA GLU A 118 22.85 -14.85 -12.97
C GLU A 118 24.24 -14.70 -12.36
N TRP A 119 24.52 -13.55 -11.74
CA TRP A 119 25.78 -13.31 -11.08
C TRP A 119 25.96 -14.22 -9.85
N THR A 120 24.96 -14.35 -8.99
CA THR A 120 25.04 -15.22 -7.82
C THR A 120 25.14 -16.70 -8.19
N ASP A 121 24.43 -17.15 -9.22
CA ASP A 121 24.52 -18.50 -9.76
C ASP A 121 25.93 -18.79 -10.28
N SER A 122 26.57 -17.84 -10.92
CA SER A 122 27.94 -17.97 -11.42
C SER A 122 29.00 -18.15 -10.32
N LEU A 123 28.70 -17.81 -9.08
CA LEU A 123 29.59 -17.98 -7.94
C LEU A 123 29.66 -19.42 -7.43
N THR A 124 28.69 -20.25 -7.83
CA THR A 124 28.56 -21.66 -7.45
C THR A 124 28.48 -22.57 -8.68
N PRO A 125 29.51 -22.61 -9.55
CA PRO A 125 29.42 -23.25 -10.87
C PRO A 125 29.15 -24.76 -10.84
N ASP A 126 29.34 -25.39 -9.69
CA ASP A 126 29.04 -26.81 -9.49
C ASP A 126 27.58 -27.09 -9.10
N VAL A 127 26.79 -26.06 -8.85
CA VAL A 127 25.37 -26.13 -8.46
C VAL A 127 24.55 -25.21 -9.40
N PRO A 128 24.04 -25.72 -10.51
CA PRO A 128 23.31 -24.89 -11.46
C PRO A 128 21.95 -24.45 -10.91
N ASP A 129 21.50 -23.31 -11.35
CA ASP A 129 20.18 -22.72 -11.04
C ASP A 129 19.95 -22.42 -9.54
N ASP A 130 21.03 -22.08 -8.80
CA ASP A 130 20.97 -21.70 -7.39
C ASP A 130 21.14 -20.19 -7.13
N GLY A 131 20.93 -19.40 -8.16
CA GLY A 131 20.96 -17.93 -8.08
C GLY A 131 20.02 -17.40 -7.00
N LYS A 132 20.40 -16.27 -6.37
CA LYS A 132 19.65 -15.68 -5.27
C LYS A 132 18.63 -14.66 -5.74
N ALA A 133 17.50 -14.60 -5.04
CA ALA A 133 16.52 -13.55 -5.23
C ALA A 133 17.10 -12.19 -4.82
N PHE A 134 16.91 -11.19 -5.68
CA PHE A 134 17.38 -9.82 -5.46
C PHE A 134 16.36 -8.98 -4.68
N TYR A 135 15.08 -9.13 -4.94
CA TYR A 135 14.04 -8.23 -4.48
C TYR A 135 12.87 -8.99 -3.88
N GLY A 136 12.34 -8.47 -2.80
CA GLY A 136 11.11 -8.94 -2.18
C GLY A 136 10.14 -7.80 -1.93
N ARG A 137 8.87 -8.07 -1.99
CA ARG A 137 7.79 -7.13 -1.69
C ARG A 137 6.79 -7.78 -0.76
N ASP A 138 6.32 -7.06 0.26
CA ASP A 138 5.42 -7.60 1.26
C ASP A 138 3.95 -7.56 0.84
N SER A 139 3.57 -6.67 -0.09
CA SER A 139 2.18 -6.49 -0.51
C SER A 139 2.03 -6.38 -2.03
N MET A 140 1.41 -7.40 -2.62
CA MET A 140 1.02 -7.36 -4.05
C MET A 140 -0.16 -6.43 -4.30
N SER A 141 -1.07 -6.25 -3.35
CA SER A 141 -2.16 -5.27 -3.47
C SER A 141 -1.60 -3.86 -3.62
N ASN A 142 -0.64 -3.48 -2.78
CA ASN A 142 0.02 -2.18 -2.86
C ASN A 142 0.78 -2.01 -4.18
N TYR A 143 1.40 -3.08 -4.69
CA TYR A 143 2.04 -3.04 -6.01
C TYR A 143 1.06 -2.62 -7.11
N PHE A 144 -0.13 -3.23 -7.16
CA PHE A 144 -1.14 -2.87 -8.14
C PHE A 144 -1.70 -1.46 -7.93
N ILE A 145 -1.99 -1.08 -6.69
CA ILE A 145 -2.52 0.26 -6.35
C ILE A 145 -1.52 1.35 -6.75
N ILE A 146 -0.27 1.20 -6.33
CA ILE A 146 0.79 2.16 -6.62
C ILE A 146 1.10 2.19 -8.11
N GLY A 147 1.22 1.03 -8.75
CA GLY A 147 1.52 0.93 -10.17
C GLY A 147 0.43 1.54 -11.06
N MET A 148 -0.85 1.34 -10.72
CA MET A 148 -1.96 2.00 -11.41
C MET A 148 -1.87 3.52 -11.24
N LYS A 149 -1.62 4.00 -10.02
CA LYS A 149 -1.48 5.43 -9.75
C LYS A 149 -0.30 6.06 -10.51
N GLN A 150 0.82 5.34 -10.61
CA GLN A 150 1.98 5.76 -11.41
C GLN A 150 1.66 5.83 -12.91
N MET A 151 0.73 5.04 -13.41
CA MET A 151 0.20 5.12 -14.78
C MET A 151 -0.90 6.19 -14.94
N GLY A 152 -1.24 6.95 -13.89
CA GLY A 152 -2.29 7.96 -13.91
C GLY A 152 -3.70 7.40 -13.87
N VAL A 153 -3.88 6.17 -13.36
CA VAL A 153 -5.17 5.49 -13.29
C VAL A 153 -5.56 5.27 -11.83
N ASP A 154 -6.73 5.73 -11.44
CA ASP A 154 -7.36 5.34 -10.20
C ASP A 154 -8.01 3.97 -10.37
N ILE A 155 -7.80 3.06 -9.40
CA ILE A 155 -8.35 1.70 -9.48
C ILE A 155 -9.86 1.71 -9.35
N PHE A 156 -10.37 2.57 -8.47
CA PHE A 156 -11.79 2.69 -8.19
C PHE A 156 -12.28 4.09 -8.50
N ASP A 157 -13.48 4.14 -9.00
CA ASP A 157 -14.30 5.34 -9.05
C ASP A 157 -15.51 5.15 -8.16
N VAL A 158 -15.82 6.12 -7.32
CA VAL A 158 -16.96 6.05 -6.40
C VAL A 158 -17.89 7.21 -6.69
N GLU A 159 -19.04 6.90 -7.30
CA GLU A 159 -20.09 7.89 -7.57
C GLU A 159 -21.39 7.47 -6.88
N ASN A 160 -21.97 8.35 -6.08
CA ASN A 160 -23.24 8.09 -5.37
C ASN A 160 -23.26 6.80 -4.53
N GLY A 161 -22.11 6.38 -3.98
CA GLY A 161 -21.97 5.16 -3.21
C GLY A 161 -21.82 3.89 -4.05
N GLU A 162 -21.77 4.00 -5.38
CA GLU A 162 -21.45 2.90 -6.27
C GLU A 162 -19.96 2.91 -6.62
N VAL A 163 -19.34 1.74 -6.53
CA VAL A 163 -17.92 1.54 -6.82
C VAL A 163 -17.74 0.90 -8.18
N THR A 164 -16.99 1.57 -9.05
CA THR A 164 -16.65 1.06 -10.39
C THR A 164 -15.16 0.84 -10.50
N LEU A 165 -14.75 -0.29 -11.10
CA LEU A 165 -13.36 -0.55 -11.46
C LEU A 165 -12.99 0.21 -12.73
N ARG A 166 -11.94 1.02 -12.66
CA ARG A 166 -11.45 1.84 -13.78
C ARG A 166 -10.37 1.20 -14.65
N PRO A 167 -9.48 0.31 -14.14
CA PRO A 167 -8.36 -0.18 -14.93
C PRO A 167 -8.82 -1.00 -16.13
N GLU A 168 -8.21 -0.71 -17.27
CA GLU A 168 -8.36 -1.53 -18.46
C GLU A 168 -7.46 -2.78 -18.37
N LYS A 169 -7.86 -3.83 -19.08
CA LYS A 169 -7.14 -5.11 -19.10
C LYS A 169 -5.65 -4.97 -19.42
N GLU A 170 -5.30 -4.06 -20.32
CA GLU A 170 -3.90 -3.86 -20.72
C GLU A 170 -3.06 -3.21 -19.63
N GLN A 171 -3.64 -2.32 -18.83
CA GLN A 171 -2.95 -1.70 -17.68
C GLN A 171 -2.66 -2.73 -16.59
N ILE A 172 -3.65 -3.57 -16.27
CA ILE A 172 -3.48 -4.69 -15.33
C ILE A 172 -2.41 -5.66 -15.87
N ARG A 173 -2.48 -5.99 -17.17
CA ARG A 173 -1.55 -6.91 -17.81
C ARG A 173 -0.12 -6.38 -17.78
N ARG A 174 0.09 -5.08 -18.01
CA ARG A 174 1.41 -4.47 -17.92
C ARG A 174 2.05 -4.67 -16.54
N LEU A 175 1.31 -4.43 -15.46
CA LEU A 175 1.81 -4.67 -14.10
C LEU A 175 2.04 -6.15 -13.84
N TRP A 176 1.16 -7.02 -14.35
CA TRP A 176 1.28 -8.46 -14.21
C TRP A 176 2.51 -9.00 -14.92
N ASP A 177 2.71 -8.65 -16.17
CA ASP A 177 3.81 -9.14 -17.00
C ASP A 177 5.18 -8.57 -16.54
N ASN A 178 5.20 -7.34 -16.01
CA ASN A 178 6.46 -6.69 -15.61
C ASN A 178 6.98 -7.12 -14.23
N TYR A 179 6.11 -7.62 -13.36
CA TYR A 179 6.54 -8.01 -12.01
C TYR A 179 6.08 -9.40 -11.63
N TYR A 180 4.78 -9.68 -11.71
CA TYR A 180 4.26 -10.94 -11.20
C TYR A 180 4.84 -12.14 -11.95
N VAL A 181 4.81 -12.10 -13.29
CA VAL A 181 5.32 -13.21 -14.12
C VAL A 181 6.82 -13.48 -13.93
N PRO A 182 7.71 -12.45 -13.84
CA PRO A 182 9.14 -12.68 -13.60
C PRO A 182 9.48 -13.21 -12.21
N TYR A 183 8.61 -13.04 -11.21
CA TYR A 183 8.94 -13.33 -9.80
C TYR A 183 8.11 -14.42 -9.16
N VAL A 184 7.08 -14.94 -9.80
CA VAL A 184 6.21 -16.00 -9.32
C VAL A 184 6.22 -17.19 -10.25
#